data_47234c30b719eba1b717b1ea07dd6191
#
_entry.id   47234c30b719eba1b717b1ea07dd6191
#
_cell.length_a   1.000
_cell.length_b   1.000
_cell.length_c   1.000
_cell.angle_alpha   90.00
_cell.angle_beta   90.00
_cell.angle_gamma   90.00
#
_symmetry.space_group_name_H-M   'P 1'
#
loop_
_entity.id
_entity.type
_entity.pdbx_description
1 polymer ?
#
loop_
_entity_poly.entity_id
_entity_poly.type
_entity_poly.pdbx_seq_one_letter_code
_entity_poly.pdbx_strand_id
1 'polypeptide(L)' 'MANLTTKEATALEDLLTSEMTEIAKARGMASQCTDPIIKTKLENIASKHQQHYDRIVGYLR' A
#
# COMPACT_ATOMS: atom_id res chain seq x y z
N MET A 1 7.03 13.01 -15.84
CA MET A 1 5.69 13.14 -15.26
C MET A 1 4.64 12.64 -16.25
N ALA A 2 3.68 11.86 -15.81
CA ALA A 2 2.62 11.38 -16.68
C ALA A 2 1.59 12.49 -16.94
N ASN A 3 1.02 12.51 -18.17
CA ASN A 3 -0.07 13.41 -18.53
C ASN A 3 -1.38 12.81 -18.03
N LEU A 4 -1.82 13.27 -16.87
CA LEU A 4 -3.03 12.76 -16.23
C LEU A 4 -4.12 13.83 -16.25
N THR A 5 -5.36 13.39 -16.47
CA THR A 5 -6.52 14.25 -16.22
C THR A 5 -6.67 14.41 -14.70
N THR A 6 -7.43 15.43 -14.29
CA THR A 6 -7.76 15.64 -12.87
C THR A 6 -8.46 14.40 -12.31
N LYS A 7 -9.37 13.80 -13.09
CA LYS A 7 -10.09 12.60 -12.67
C LYS A 7 -9.15 11.42 -12.44
N GLU A 8 -8.19 11.22 -13.35
CA GLU A 8 -7.19 10.15 -13.21
C GLU A 8 -6.28 10.39 -12.03
N ALA A 9 -5.81 11.62 -11.83
CA ALA A 9 -4.97 11.97 -10.69
C ALA A 9 -5.70 11.72 -9.37
N THR A 10 -6.98 12.11 -9.28
CA THR A 10 -7.80 11.87 -8.09
C THR A 10 -7.95 10.39 -7.81
N ALA A 11 -8.19 9.58 -8.86
CA ALA A 11 -8.31 8.14 -8.71
C ALA A 11 -7.01 7.52 -8.18
N LEU A 12 -5.85 7.97 -8.67
CA LEU A 12 -4.57 7.49 -8.19
C LEU A 12 -4.31 7.91 -6.74
N GLU A 13 -4.70 9.12 -6.35
CA GLU A 13 -4.58 9.58 -4.96
C GLU A 13 -5.44 8.75 -4.02
N ASP A 14 -6.65 8.38 -4.44
CA ASP A 14 -7.53 7.51 -3.67
C ASP A 14 -6.91 6.12 -3.51
N LEU A 15 -6.29 5.59 -4.56
CA LEU A 15 -5.58 4.32 -4.49
C LEU A 15 -4.40 4.39 -3.52
N LEU A 16 -3.65 5.49 -3.54
CA LEU A 16 -2.53 5.68 -2.60
C LEU A 16 -3.02 5.64 -1.16
N THR A 17 -4.12 6.32 -0.87
CA THR A 17 -4.73 6.30 0.47
C THR A 17 -5.13 4.89 0.87
N SER A 18 -5.76 4.15 -0.04
CA SER A 18 -6.14 2.75 0.17
C SER A 18 -4.92 1.87 0.49
N GLU A 19 -3.85 2.02 -0.29
CA GLU A 19 -2.63 1.25 -0.07
C GLU A 19 -1.99 1.58 1.28
N MET A 20 -1.93 2.85 1.65
CA MET A 20 -1.41 3.29 2.96
C MET A 20 -2.20 2.67 4.11
N THR A 21 -3.52 2.63 3.99
CA THR A 21 -4.40 2.04 4.99
C THR A 21 -4.10 0.55 5.15
N GLU A 22 -3.97 -0.18 4.05
CA GLU A 22 -3.68 -1.61 4.08
C GLU A 22 -2.29 -1.90 4.65
N ILE A 23 -1.30 -1.08 4.32
CA ILE A 23 0.06 -1.22 4.87
C ILE A 23 0.03 -1.06 6.40
N ALA A 24 -0.59 0.00 6.88
CA ALA A 24 -0.68 0.28 8.32
C ALA A 24 -1.43 -0.84 9.06
N LYS A 25 -2.53 -1.29 8.48
CA LYS A 25 -3.35 -2.36 9.05
C LYS A 25 -2.57 -3.67 9.15
N ALA A 26 -1.93 -4.07 8.07
CA ALA A 26 -1.15 -5.31 8.04
C ALA A 26 0.03 -5.25 9.02
N ARG A 27 0.74 -4.14 9.08
CA ARG A 27 1.85 -3.95 10.02
C ARG A 27 1.39 -3.94 11.47
N GLY A 28 0.27 -3.29 11.74
CA GLY A 28 -0.31 -3.25 13.09
C GLY A 28 -0.71 -4.66 13.55
N MET A 29 -1.33 -5.43 12.68
CA MET A 29 -1.71 -6.80 12.99
C MET A 29 -0.46 -7.68 13.18
N ALA A 30 0.54 -7.52 12.33
CA ALA A 30 1.79 -8.29 12.44
C ALA A 30 2.50 -8.02 13.76
N SER A 31 2.51 -6.77 14.22
CA SER A 31 3.18 -6.39 15.47
C SER A 31 2.52 -7.02 16.70
N GLN A 32 1.24 -7.35 16.61
CA GLN A 32 0.48 -7.97 17.71
C GLN A 32 0.37 -9.48 17.57
N CYS A 33 0.84 -10.03 16.46
CA CYS A 33 0.71 -11.47 16.17
C CYS A 33 1.82 -12.25 16.85
N THR A 34 1.44 -13.31 17.60
CA THR A 34 2.40 -14.19 18.28
C THR A 34 2.78 -15.42 17.45
N ASP A 35 1.95 -15.77 16.47
CA ASP A 35 2.24 -16.88 15.55
C ASP A 35 3.23 -16.43 14.48
N PRO A 36 4.43 -17.01 14.40
CA PRO A 36 5.45 -16.53 13.46
C PRO A 36 5.07 -16.74 11.99
N ILE A 37 4.27 -17.75 11.69
CA ILE A 37 3.83 -18.01 10.30
C ILE A 37 2.85 -16.94 9.86
N ILE A 38 1.86 -16.65 10.70
CA ILE A 38 0.86 -15.62 10.42
C ILE A 38 1.52 -14.24 10.36
N LYS A 39 2.42 -13.97 11.29
CA LYS A 39 3.18 -12.71 11.30
C LYS A 39 3.92 -12.50 9.98
N THR A 40 4.61 -13.52 9.49
CA THR A 40 5.33 -13.44 8.22
C THR A 40 4.38 -13.18 7.05
N LYS A 41 3.21 -13.82 7.05
CA LYS A 41 2.21 -13.58 6.00
C LYS A 41 1.70 -12.15 6.02
N LEU A 42 1.45 -11.58 7.21
CA LEU A 42 1.01 -10.20 7.36
C LEU A 42 2.10 -9.22 6.90
N GLU A 43 3.35 -9.50 7.22
CA GLU A 43 4.48 -8.69 6.77
C GLU A 43 4.63 -8.73 5.24
N ASN A 44 4.39 -9.90 4.63
CA ASN A 44 4.41 -10.05 3.17
C ASN A 44 3.28 -9.27 2.51
N ILE A 45 2.09 -9.24 3.12
CA ILE A 45 0.96 -8.44 2.64
C ILE A 45 1.35 -6.95 2.68
N ALA A 46 1.92 -6.48 3.79
CA ALA A 46 2.37 -5.11 3.90
C ALA A 46 3.40 -4.75 2.82
N SER A 47 4.35 -5.65 2.57
CA SER A 47 5.37 -5.45 1.53
C SER A 47 4.77 -5.32 0.13
N LYS A 48 3.78 -6.16 -0.19
CA LYS A 48 3.10 -6.09 -1.49
C LYS A 48 2.35 -4.77 -1.67
N HIS A 49 1.66 -4.32 -0.64
CA HIS A 49 0.96 -3.04 -0.69
C HIS A 49 1.95 -1.88 -0.78
N GLN A 50 3.11 -1.99 -0.12
CA GLN A 50 4.17 -0.99 -0.25
C GLN A 50 4.69 -0.92 -1.68
N GLN A 51 4.87 -2.06 -2.34
CA GLN A 51 5.29 -2.10 -3.75
C GLN A 51 4.25 -1.46 -4.66
N HIS A 52 2.97 -1.72 -4.41
CA HIS A 52 1.88 -1.09 -5.16
C HIS A 52 1.90 0.43 -4.96
N TYR A 53 2.06 0.87 -3.72
CA TYR A 53 2.16 2.29 -3.38
C TYR A 53 3.30 2.95 -4.16
N ASP A 54 4.48 2.36 -4.12
CA ASP A 54 5.66 2.89 -4.81
C ASP A 54 5.44 2.98 -6.32
N ARG A 55 4.78 2.00 -6.89
CA ARG A 55 4.46 1.97 -8.32
C ARG A 55 3.48 3.07 -8.69
N ILE A 56 2.45 3.29 -7.88
CA ILE A 56 1.47 4.35 -8.11
C ILE A 56 2.14 5.71 -8.02
N VAL A 57 2.99 5.93 -7.04
CA VAL A 57 3.77 7.17 -6.90
C VAL A 57 4.59 7.41 -8.18
N GLY A 58 5.14 6.36 -8.76
CA GLY A 58 5.89 6.45 -10.01
C GLY A 58 5.08 7.01 -11.17
N TYR A 59 3.78 6.77 -11.21
CA TYR A 59 2.90 7.33 -12.24
C TYR A 59 2.62 8.82 -12.03
N LEU A 60 2.76 9.31 -10.81
CA LEU A 60 2.47 10.70 -10.47
C LEU A 60 3.67 11.64 -10.60
N ARG A 61 4.84 11.11 -10.88
CA ARG A 61 6.08 11.88 -11.03
C ARG A 61 6.35 12.30 -12.46
#